data_ff59a7c410c83e6996ba3f4667ead470
#
_entry.id   ff59a7c410c83e6996ba3f4667ead470
#
_cell.length_a   1.000
_cell.length_b   1.000
_cell.length_c   1.000
_cell.angle_alpha   90.00
_cell.angle_beta   90.00
_cell.angle_gamma   90.00
#
_symmetry.space_group_name_H-M   'P 1'
#
loop_
_entity.id
_entity.type
_entity.pdbx_description
1 polymer ?
#
loop_
_entity_poly.entity_id
_entity_poly.type
_entity_poly.pdbx_seq_one_letter_code
_entity_poly.pdbx_strand_id
1 'polypeptide(L)'
;MNYQRINQALEYAAEMHHGKMYEYNSDKFQIAHIFFAGAVLIKFGFDDDIVIAGILHDVVEDTEATIEDVEKKFGEKVGKLVEAETVDQNIEWEKRQYLMQDNLRDAPPEVKAIKTADLLHHLSLFSNEAYKEGNATYIKEKGPEKAYWKYEQLLKAIGTGWSHPMLDDANLLLKKMKEKYL
;
A
#
# COMPACT_ATOMS: atom_id res chain seq x y z
N MET A 1 -1.35 16.71 14.77
CA MET A 1 -0.30 16.22 13.82
C MET A 1 1.06 16.64 14.30
N ASN A 2 1.96 15.70 14.56
CA ASN A 2 3.36 15.94 14.95
C ASN A 2 4.25 15.94 13.70
N TYR A 3 4.48 17.10 13.13
CA TYR A 3 5.27 17.26 11.91
C TYR A 3 6.70 16.73 12.03
N GLN A 4 7.30 16.80 13.22
CA GLN A 4 8.65 16.29 13.44
C GLN A 4 8.72 14.77 13.31
N ARG A 5 7.77 14.04 13.92
CA ARG A 5 7.71 12.57 13.81
C ARG A 5 7.43 12.13 12.37
N ILE A 6 6.54 12.82 11.68
CA ILE A 6 6.22 12.53 10.27
C ILE A 6 7.44 12.78 9.40
N ASN A 7 8.15 13.90 9.60
CA ASN A 7 9.39 14.18 8.85
C ASN A 7 10.45 13.10 9.08
N GLN A 8 10.62 12.65 10.32
CA GLN A 8 11.55 11.54 10.63
C GLN A 8 11.18 10.25 9.90
N ALA A 9 9.88 9.94 9.77
CA ALA A 9 9.43 8.77 9.02
C ALA A 9 9.71 8.91 7.51
N LEU A 10 9.48 10.11 6.94
CA LEU A 10 9.78 10.40 5.54
C LEU A 10 11.29 10.29 5.24
N GLU A 11 12.14 10.86 6.12
CA GLU A 11 13.59 10.77 6.00
C GLU A 11 14.07 9.31 6.08
N TYR A 12 13.57 8.56 7.06
CA TYR A 12 13.91 7.14 7.23
C TYR A 12 13.47 6.31 6.03
N ALA A 13 12.24 6.48 5.55
CA ALA A 13 11.76 5.79 4.36
C ALA A 13 12.60 6.13 3.12
N ALA A 14 12.97 7.41 2.95
CA ALA A 14 13.80 7.86 1.83
C ALA A 14 15.23 7.28 1.90
N GLU A 15 15.81 7.19 3.09
CA GLU A 15 17.13 6.58 3.31
C GLU A 15 17.10 5.08 2.96
N MET A 16 16.13 4.35 3.51
CA MET A 16 16.01 2.90 3.32
C MET A 16 15.71 2.50 1.88
N HIS A 17 14.91 3.30 1.18
CA HIS A 17 14.58 3.07 -0.25
C HIS A 17 15.52 3.80 -1.22
N HIS A 18 16.66 4.30 -0.76
CA HIS A 18 17.59 5.05 -1.62
C HIS A 18 17.96 4.24 -2.87
N GLY A 19 17.74 4.84 -4.06
CA GLY A 19 18.03 4.21 -5.35
C GLY A 19 17.08 3.09 -5.78
N LYS A 20 16.07 2.72 -4.99
CA LYS A 20 15.07 1.72 -5.39
C LYS A 20 14.09 2.29 -6.40
N MET A 21 13.86 1.53 -7.46
CA MET A 21 12.90 1.87 -8.51
C MET A 21 11.57 1.16 -8.27
N TYR A 22 10.48 1.79 -8.71
CA TYR A 22 9.14 1.22 -8.55
C TYR A 22 8.98 -0.06 -9.42
N GLU A 23 8.44 -1.13 -8.84
CA GLU A 23 8.33 -2.45 -9.47
C GLU A 23 7.65 -2.40 -10.85
N TYR A 24 6.60 -1.60 -10.98
CA TYR A 24 5.82 -1.50 -12.22
C TYR A 24 6.30 -0.43 -13.19
N ASN A 25 7.34 0.33 -12.85
CA ASN A 25 7.94 1.32 -13.75
C ASN A 25 9.36 1.67 -13.30
N SER A 26 10.36 1.13 -14.00
CA SER A 26 11.79 1.33 -13.70
C SER A 26 12.27 2.78 -13.86
N ASP A 27 11.47 3.68 -14.41
CA ASP A 27 11.78 5.11 -14.51
C ASP A 27 11.26 5.92 -13.31
N LYS A 28 10.57 5.27 -12.36
CA LYS A 28 9.99 5.91 -11.17
C LYS A 28 10.58 5.34 -9.90
N PHE A 29 10.84 6.23 -8.94
CA PHE A 29 11.35 5.83 -7.63
C PHE A 29 10.24 5.27 -6.75
N GLN A 30 10.54 4.20 -6.03
CA GLN A 30 9.64 3.55 -5.05
C GLN A 30 9.12 4.55 -4.01
N ILE A 31 9.96 5.50 -3.60
CA ILE A 31 9.62 6.49 -2.58
C ILE A 31 8.37 7.32 -2.92
N ALA A 32 8.04 7.50 -4.20
CA ALA A 32 6.84 8.22 -4.61
C ALA A 32 5.56 7.49 -4.21
N HIS A 33 5.56 6.15 -4.23
CA HIS A 33 4.46 5.31 -3.76
C HIS A 33 4.23 5.50 -2.25
N ILE A 34 5.29 5.41 -1.49
CA ILE A 34 5.29 5.54 -0.03
C ILE A 34 4.77 6.92 0.41
N PHE A 35 5.25 7.99 -0.22
CA PHE A 35 4.79 9.35 0.10
C PHE A 35 3.32 9.56 -0.26
N PHE A 36 2.84 8.91 -1.33
CA PHE A 36 1.43 8.97 -1.70
C PHE A 36 0.54 8.35 -0.60
N ALA A 37 0.90 7.18 -0.07
CA ALA A 37 0.14 6.53 0.99
C ALA A 37 0.06 7.44 2.25
N GLY A 38 1.18 8.01 2.68
CA GLY A 38 1.19 8.99 3.78
C GLY A 38 0.32 10.21 3.52
N ALA A 39 0.39 10.79 2.31
CA ALA A 39 -0.42 11.95 1.93
C ALA A 39 -1.93 11.65 1.92
N VAL A 40 -2.33 10.46 1.47
CA VAL A 40 -3.73 10.02 1.52
C VAL A 40 -4.22 9.93 2.97
N LEU A 41 -3.46 9.31 3.86
CA LEU A 41 -3.83 9.18 5.27
C LEU A 41 -3.94 10.54 5.96
N ILE A 42 -3.03 11.49 5.66
CA ILE A 42 -3.11 12.89 6.12
C ILE A 42 -4.40 13.55 5.60
N LYS A 43 -4.69 13.42 4.31
CA LYS A 43 -5.91 13.99 3.69
C LYS A 43 -7.18 13.57 4.41
N PHE A 44 -7.23 12.30 4.83
CA PHE A 44 -8.41 11.75 5.51
C PHE A 44 -8.38 11.91 7.03
N GLY A 45 -7.37 12.58 7.59
CA GLY A 45 -7.34 13.00 9.00
C GLY A 45 -6.98 11.89 9.98
N PHE A 46 -6.26 10.86 9.55
CA PHE A 46 -5.76 9.81 10.43
C PHE A 46 -4.70 10.32 11.41
N ASP A 47 -4.56 9.64 12.55
CA ASP A 47 -3.55 10.01 13.56
C ASP A 47 -2.11 9.77 13.08
N ASP A 48 -1.15 10.38 13.80
CA ASP A 48 0.26 10.37 13.41
C ASP A 48 0.84 8.96 13.31
N ASP A 49 0.43 8.02 14.17
CA ASP A 49 0.96 6.66 14.14
C ASP A 49 0.50 5.90 12.89
N ILE A 50 -0.75 6.12 12.45
CA ILE A 50 -1.28 5.52 11.23
C ILE A 50 -0.62 6.15 9.99
N VAL A 51 -0.43 7.47 9.98
CA VAL A 51 0.28 8.17 8.90
C VAL A 51 1.73 7.68 8.79
N ILE A 52 2.43 7.57 9.92
CA ILE A 52 3.81 7.08 9.97
C ILE A 52 3.89 5.62 9.51
N ALA A 53 2.98 4.77 9.97
CA ALA A 53 2.92 3.38 9.50
C ALA A 53 2.64 3.29 8.01
N GLY A 54 1.76 4.13 7.46
CA GLY A 54 1.52 4.20 6.02
C GLY A 54 2.71 4.70 5.20
N ILE A 55 3.56 5.58 5.77
CA ILE A 55 4.83 5.97 5.16
C ILE A 55 5.85 4.82 5.19
N LEU A 56 5.77 3.95 6.19
CA LEU A 56 6.74 2.87 6.43
C LEU A 56 6.24 1.48 5.99
N HIS A 57 5.06 1.36 5.37
CA HIS A 57 4.38 0.09 5.15
C HIS A 57 5.22 -0.93 4.36
N ASP A 58 6.01 -0.47 3.38
CA ASP A 58 6.86 -1.31 2.54
C ASP A 58 8.31 -1.42 3.04
N VAL A 59 8.69 -0.70 4.12
CA VAL A 59 10.09 -0.59 4.51
C VAL A 59 10.71 -1.93 4.88
N VAL A 60 9.95 -2.82 5.50
CA VAL A 60 10.42 -4.16 5.91
C VAL A 60 10.37 -5.16 4.76
N GLU A 61 9.39 -5.05 3.86
CA GLU A 61 9.32 -5.90 2.68
C GLU A 61 10.40 -5.59 1.65
N ASP A 62 10.69 -4.32 1.46
CA ASP A 62 11.52 -3.83 0.35
C ASP A 62 12.97 -3.56 0.74
N THR A 63 13.32 -3.53 2.03
CA THR A 63 14.65 -3.11 2.49
C THR A 63 15.25 -4.09 3.50
N GLU A 64 16.39 -3.74 4.08
CA GLU A 64 17.03 -4.50 5.15
C GLU A 64 16.49 -4.13 6.55
N ALA A 65 15.53 -3.19 6.63
CA ALA A 65 14.93 -2.79 7.89
C ALA A 65 14.12 -3.93 8.51
N THR A 66 14.14 -4.01 9.83
CA THR A 66 13.37 -4.97 10.61
C THR A 66 12.22 -4.30 11.35
N ILE A 67 11.23 -5.08 11.80
CA ILE A 67 10.15 -4.57 12.65
C ILE A 67 10.73 -3.95 13.94
N GLU A 68 11.77 -4.57 14.53
CA GLU A 68 12.46 -4.04 15.70
C GLU A 68 13.08 -2.66 15.46
N ASP A 69 13.62 -2.40 14.27
CA ASP A 69 14.14 -1.08 13.90
C ASP A 69 13.03 -0.03 13.85
N VAL A 70 11.88 -0.41 13.27
CA VAL A 70 10.70 0.46 13.22
C VAL A 70 10.16 0.74 14.62
N GLU A 71 10.00 -0.28 15.46
CA GLU A 71 9.54 -0.12 16.84
C GLU A 71 10.47 0.77 17.67
N LYS A 72 11.77 0.58 17.56
CA LYS A 72 12.77 1.38 18.27
C LYS A 72 12.74 2.86 17.88
N LYS A 73 12.47 3.16 16.60
CA LYS A 73 12.47 4.54 16.09
C LYS A 73 11.12 5.24 16.25
N PHE A 74 10.01 4.52 16.04
CA PHE A 74 8.67 5.11 15.90
C PHE A 74 7.67 4.62 16.95
N GLY A 75 8.04 3.63 17.75
CA GLY A 75 7.22 3.05 18.82
C GLY A 75 6.48 1.78 18.43
N GLU A 76 6.10 1.00 19.44
CA GLU A 76 5.49 -0.34 19.31
C GLU A 76 4.20 -0.32 18.46
N LYS A 77 3.36 0.72 18.59
CA LYS A 77 2.12 0.84 17.82
C LYS A 77 2.39 0.94 16.31
N VAL A 78 3.39 1.73 15.91
CA VAL A 78 3.79 1.86 14.50
C VAL A 78 4.38 0.54 14.00
N GLY A 79 5.26 -0.11 14.77
CA GLY A 79 5.84 -1.40 14.41
C GLY A 79 4.77 -2.47 14.15
N LYS A 80 3.77 -2.60 15.03
CA LYS A 80 2.65 -3.54 14.86
C LYS A 80 1.80 -3.24 13.62
N LEU A 81 1.60 -1.98 13.29
CA LEU A 81 0.88 -1.60 12.07
C LEU A 81 1.66 -1.95 10.81
N VAL A 82 2.98 -1.72 10.80
CA VAL A 82 3.87 -2.10 9.69
C VAL A 82 3.95 -3.63 9.58
N GLU A 83 4.08 -4.35 10.70
CA GLU A 83 4.08 -5.81 10.71
C GLU A 83 2.80 -6.40 10.10
N ALA A 84 1.64 -5.81 10.38
CA ALA A 84 0.35 -6.25 9.82
C ALA A 84 0.24 -6.04 8.29
N GLU A 85 1.01 -5.13 7.72
CA GLU A 85 1.11 -4.91 6.26
C GLU A 85 2.15 -5.81 5.61
N THR A 86 3.16 -6.28 6.36
CA THR A 86 4.29 -7.07 5.87
C THR A 86 3.87 -8.51 5.57
N VAL A 87 4.15 -8.99 4.37
CA VAL A 87 3.86 -10.36 3.93
C VAL A 87 5.12 -11.03 3.43
N ASP A 88 5.32 -12.30 3.80
CA ASP A 88 6.48 -13.09 3.34
C ASP A 88 6.46 -13.24 1.81
N GLN A 89 7.44 -12.62 1.16
CA GLN A 89 7.58 -12.62 -0.30
C GLN A 89 7.98 -13.99 -0.88
N ASN A 90 8.44 -14.95 -0.04
CA ASN A 90 8.74 -16.32 -0.46
C ASN A 90 7.47 -17.17 -0.66
N ILE A 91 6.31 -16.72 -0.20
CA ILE A 91 5.04 -17.38 -0.42
C ILE A 91 4.62 -17.19 -1.88
N GLU A 92 4.18 -18.28 -2.52
CA GLU A 92 3.65 -18.27 -3.88
C GLU A 92 2.55 -17.20 -4.03
N TRP A 93 2.54 -16.45 -5.15
CA TRP A 93 1.73 -15.24 -5.35
C TRP A 93 0.23 -15.45 -5.06
N GLU A 94 -0.38 -16.52 -5.59
CA GLU A 94 -1.83 -16.75 -5.39
C GLU A 94 -2.15 -17.03 -3.91
N LYS A 95 -1.33 -17.86 -3.26
CA LYS A 95 -1.48 -18.17 -1.83
C LYS A 95 -1.33 -16.91 -0.97
N ARG A 96 -0.38 -16.05 -1.32
CA ARG A 96 -0.17 -14.76 -0.66
C ARG A 96 -1.40 -13.86 -0.78
N GLN A 97 -2.06 -13.81 -1.97
CA GLN A 97 -3.29 -13.04 -2.12
C GLN A 97 -4.41 -13.53 -1.18
N TYR A 98 -4.59 -14.85 -1.03
CA TYR A 98 -5.60 -15.39 -0.11
C TYR A 98 -5.27 -15.09 1.36
N LEU A 99 -4.01 -15.21 1.78
CA LEU A 99 -3.59 -14.85 3.13
C LEU A 99 -3.86 -13.37 3.45
N MET A 100 -3.53 -12.48 2.52
CA MET A 100 -3.80 -11.05 2.66
C MET A 100 -5.31 -10.77 2.81
N GLN A 101 -6.15 -11.43 2.00
CA GLN A 101 -7.61 -11.27 2.09
C GLN A 101 -8.15 -11.75 3.45
N ASP A 102 -7.68 -12.89 3.93
CA ASP A 102 -8.12 -13.45 5.21
C ASP A 102 -7.69 -12.55 6.37
N ASN A 103 -6.44 -12.09 6.37
CA ASN A 103 -5.93 -11.16 7.38
C ASN A 103 -6.71 -9.82 7.38
N LEU A 104 -6.97 -9.26 6.20
CA LEU A 104 -7.68 -7.97 6.08
C LEU A 104 -9.14 -8.04 6.50
N ARG A 105 -9.80 -9.20 6.36
CA ARG A 105 -11.21 -9.34 6.75
C ARG A 105 -11.44 -9.00 8.22
N ASP A 106 -10.55 -9.49 9.07
CA ASP A 106 -10.64 -9.34 10.53
C ASP A 106 -9.67 -8.25 11.09
N ALA A 107 -8.96 -7.56 10.22
CA ALA A 107 -8.02 -6.52 10.58
C ALA A 107 -8.70 -5.31 11.25
N PRO A 108 -8.02 -4.62 12.17
CA PRO A 108 -8.53 -3.39 12.76
C PRO A 108 -8.62 -2.27 11.71
N PRO A 109 -9.47 -1.23 11.97
CA PRO A 109 -9.67 -0.11 11.05
C PRO A 109 -8.39 0.58 10.60
N GLU A 110 -7.39 0.67 11.45
CA GLU A 110 -6.09 1.30 11.18
C GLU A 110 -5.33 0.56 10.07
N VAL A 111 -5.24 -0.76 10.14
CA VAL A 111 -4.61 -1.60 9.11
C VAL A 111 -5.39 -1.49 7.80
N LYS A 112 -6.72 -1.57 7.85
CA LYS A 112 -7.59 -1.39 6.66
C LYS A 112 -7.37 -0.03 6.00
N ALA A 113 -7.15 1.02 6.78
CA ALA A 113 -6.88 2.36 6.27
C ALA A 113 -5.51 2.42 5.56
N ILE A 114 -4.47 1.85 6.15
CA ILE A 114 -3.12 1.80 5.54
C ILE A 114 -3.18 1.04 4.22
N LYS A 115 -3.74 -0.17 4.21
CA LYS A 115 -3.89 -0.96 2.98
C LYS A 115 -4.74 -0.25 1.92
N THR A 116 -5.78 0.48 2.32
CA THR A 116 -6.58 1.26 1.35
C THR A 116 -5.76 2.40 0.74
N ALA A 117 -4.90 3.07 1.52
CA ALA A 117 -4.02 4.12 1.00
C ALA A 117 -2.99 3.57 -0.01
N ASP A 118 -2.41 2.39 0.28
CA ASP A 118 -1.57 1.64 -0.64
C ASP A 118 -2.34 1.32 -1.95
N LEU A 119 -3.51 0.69 -1.85
CA LEU A 119 -4.31 0.31 -3.02
C LEU A 119 -4.79 1.52 -3.84
N LEU A 120 -5.06 2.67 -3.21
CA LEU A 120 -5.38 3.91 -3.91
C LEU A 120 -4.26 4.35 -4.85
N HIS A 121 -2.99 4.25 -4.41
CA HIS A 121 -1.87 4.52 -5.29
C HIS A 121 -1.86 3.55 -6.47
N HIS A 122 -1.82 2.25 -6.23
CA HIS A 122 -1.77 1.24 -7.28
C HIS A 122 -2.91 1.39 -8.28
N LEU A 123 -4.15 1.55 -7.82
CA LEU A 123 -5.31 1.72 -8.70
C LEU A 123 -5.27 3.03 -9.48
N SER A 124 -4.73 4.11 -8.90
CA SER A 124 -4.59 5.39 -9.60
C SER A 124 -3.65 5.30 -10.81
N LEU A 125 -2.66 4.43 -10.76
CA LEU A 125 -1.68 4.25 -11.83
C LEU A 125 -2.31 3.68 -13.10
N PHE A 126 -3.35 2.84 -13.00
CA PHE A 126 -4.05 2.30 -14.19
C PHE A 126 -4.73 3.38 -15.03
N SER A 127 -5.02 4.54 -14.45
CA SER A 127 -5.55 5.71 -15.16
C SER A 127 -4.48 6.72 -15.56
N ASN A 128 -3.22 6.54 -15.14
CA ASN A 128 -2.15 7.49 -15.35
C ASN A 128 -1.31 7.12 -16.57
N GLU A 129 -1.29 7.96 -17.60
CA GLU A 129 -0.53 7.72 -18.85
C GLU A 129 0.99 7.62 -18.62
N ALA A 130 1.54 8.26 -17.58
CA ALA A 130 2.96 8.14 -17.22
C ALA A 130 3.36 6.70 -16.79
N TYR A 131 2.39 5.86 -16.45
CA TYR A 131 2.61 4.46 -16.06
C TYR A 131 2.05 3.46 -17.07
N LYS A 132 1.69 3.92 -18.28
CA LYS A 132 1.03 3.11 -19.29
C LYS A 132 1.80 1.83 -19.65
N GLU A 133 3.12 1.94 -19.82
CA GLU A 133 3.97 0.80 -20.19
C GLU A 133 4.10 -0.21 -19.04
N GLY A 134 4.35 0.26 -17.82
CA GLY A 134 4.41 -0.60 -16.64
C GLY A 134 3.10 -1.32 -16.35
N ASN A 135 1.98 -0.59 -16.45
CA ASN A 135 0.64 -1.18 -16.31
C ASN A 135 0.36 -2.23 -17.39
N ALA A 136 0.74 -1.96 -18.65
CA ALA A 136 0.59 -2.91 -19.74
C ALA A 136 1.42 -4.17 -19.51
N THR A 137 2.63 -4.05 -18.98
CA THR A 137 3.49 -5.18 -18.61
C THR A 137 2.85 -6.01 -17.51
N TYR A 138 2.42 -5.40 -16.40
CA TYR A 138 1.74 -6.09 -15.31
C TYR A 138 0.48 -6.83 -15.76
N ILE A 139 -0.38 -6.17 -16.53
CA ILE A 139 -1.60 -6.78 -17.09
C ILE A 139 -1.25 -7.94 -18.03
N LYS A 140 -0.20 -7.81 -18.85
CA LYS A 140 0.25 -8.88 -19.75
C LYS A 140 0.78 -10.10 -18.98
N GLU A 141 1.52 -9.89 -17.91
CA GLU A 141 2.12 -10.97 -17.11
C GLU A 141 1.08 -11.72 -16.27
N LYS A 142 0.17 -11.01 -15.63
CA LYS A 142 -0.83 -11.61 -14.71
C LYS A 142 -2.13 -11.99 -15.41
N GLY A 143 -2.46 -11.33 -16.52
CA GLY A 143 -3.77 -11.34 -17.16
C GLY A 143 -4.71 -10.31 -16.54
N PRO A 144 -5.57 -9.66 -17.35
CA PRO A 144 -6.44 -8.59 -16.87
C PRO A 144 -7.42 -9.08 -15.79
N GLU A 145 -7.96 -10.29 -15.93
CA GLU A 145 -8.90 -10.89 -14.97
C GLU A 145 -8.23 -11.15 -13.62
N LYS A 146 -7.01 -11.70 -13.58
CA LYS A 146 -6.26 -11.94 -12.34
C LYS A 146 -5.84 -10.63 -11.67
N ALA A 147 -5.40 -9.64 -12.45
CA ALA A 147 -5.04 -8.33 -11.94
C ALA A 147 -6.26 -7.64 -11.30
N TYR A 148 -7.41 -7.64 -11.98
CA TYR A 148 -8.65 -7.11 -11.46
C TYR A 148 -9.11 -7.88 -10.21
N TRP A 149 -9.12 -9.22 -10.25
CA TRP A 149 -9.52 -10.09 -9.16
C TRP A 149 -8.73 -9.78 -7.87
N LYS A 150 -7.40 -9.60 -7.95
CA LYS A 150 -6.57 -9.23 -6.79
C LYS A 150 -7.15 -8.01 -6.07
N TYR A 151 -7.33 -6.91 -6.79
CA TYR A 151 -7.80 -5.66 -6.18
C TYR A 151 -9.25 -5.75 -5.70
N GLU A 152 -10.11 -6.42 -6.48
CA GLU A 152 -11.50 -6.63 -6.10
C GLU A 152 -11.63 -7.41 -4.78
N GLN A 153 -10.88 -8.49 -4.61
CA GLN A 153 -10.95 -9.30 -3.41
C GLN A 153 -10.37 -8.57 -2.19
N LEU A 154 -9.26 -7.85 -2.36
CA LEU A 154 -8.68 -7.04 -1.27
C LEU A 154 -9.66 -5.96 -0.80
N LEU A 155 -10.27 -5.20 -1.72
CA LEU A 155 -11.25 -4.17 -1.35
C LEU A 155 -12.51 -4.76 -0.70
N LYS A 156 -12.97 -5.94 -1.13
CA LYS A 156 -14.06 -6.67 -0.46
C LYS A 156 -13.69 -7.08 0.96
N ALA A 157 -12.48 -7.60 1.17
CA ALA A 157 -12.00 -7.99 2.50
C ALA A 157 -11.90 -6.77 3.43
N ILE A 158 -11.32 -5.66 2.95
CA ILE A 158 -11.24 -4.39 3.66
C ILE A 158 -12.64 -3.89 4.05
N GLY A 159 -13.62 -3.94 3.14
CA GLY A 159 -15.00 -3.51 3.36
C GLY A 159 -15.78 -4.35 4.37
N THR A 160 -15.26 -5.51 4.80
CA THR A 160 -15.89 -6.31 5.83
C THR A 160 -15.82 -5.61 7.19
N GLY A 161 -16.96 -5.15 7.69
CA GLY A 161 -17.07 -4.45 8.97
C GLY A 161 -16.40 -3.07 9.03
N TRP A 162 -15.97 -2.52 7.90
CA TRP A 162 -15.38 -1.18 7.82
C TRP A 162 -15.89 -0.40 6.62
N SER A 163 -16.22 0.87 6.83
CA SER A 163 -16.69 1.80 5.81
C SER A 163 -16.00 3.14 5.99
N HIS A 164 -15.43 3.68 4.90
CA HIS A 164 -14.72 4.95 4.93
C HIS A 164 -14.69 5.56 3.51
N PRO A 165 -14.75 6.91 3.36
CA PRO A 165 -14.74 7.55 2.04
C PRO A 165 -13.53 7.18 1.16
N MET A 166 -12.36 6.91 1.74
CA MET A 166 -11.21 6.45 0.98
C MET A 166 -11.42 5.06 0.32
N LEU A 167 -12.24 4.19 0.94
CA LEU A 167 -12.63 2.92 0.34
C LEU A 167 -13.57 3.12 -0.85
N ASP A 168 -14.45 4.13 -0.79
CA ASP A 168 -15.30 4.51 -1.92
C ASP A 168 -14.46 5.03 -3.10
N ASP A 169 -13.46 5.88 -2.82
CA ASP A 169 -12.49 6.35 -3.82
C ASP A 169 -11.74 5.17 -4.48
N ALA A 170 -11.29 4.18 -3.69
CA ALA A 170 -10.60 2.99 -4.22
C ALA A 170 -11.52 2.12 -5.10
N ASN A 171 -12.77 1.91 -4.68
CA ASN A 171 -13.77 1.19 -5.49
C ASN A 171 -14.08 1.91 -6.81
N LEU A 172 -14.13 3.24 -6.81
CA LEU A 172 -14.29 4.02 -8.04
C LEU A 172 -13.12 3.83 -9.00
N LEU A 173 -11.88 3.82 -8.50
CA LEU A 173 -10.69 3.56 -9.32
C LEU A 173 -10.66 2.12 -9.84
N LEU A 174 -11.07 1.14 -9.05
CA LEU A 174 -11.22 -0.25 -9.49
C LEU A 174 -12.24 -0.38 -10.62
N LYS A 175 -13.37 0.33 -10.53
CA LYS A 175 -14.35 0.38 -11.62
C LYS A 175 -13.76 0.93 -12.91
N LYS A 176 -12.98 2.02 -12.84
CA LYS A 176 -12.28 2.60 -14.01
C LYS A 176 -11.26 1.63 -14.59
N MET A 177 -10.53 0.90 -13.75
CA MET A 177 -9.63 -0.16 -14.20
C MET A 177 -10.38 -1.24 -14.99
N LYS A 178 -11.53 -1.70 -14.49
CA LYS A 178 -12.38 -2.66 -15.19
C LYS A 178 -12.83 -2.17 -16.56
N GLU A 179 -13.35 -0.95 -16.63
CA GLU A 179 -13.81 -0.34 -17.88
C GLU A 179 -12.71 -0.17 -18.94
N LYS A 180 -11.45 -0.04 -18.50
CA LYS A 180 -10.31 0.16 -19.40
C LYS A 180 -9.68 -1.15 -19.89
N TYR A 181 -9.68 -2.22 -19.08
CA TYR A 181 -8.88 -3.42 -19.35
C TYR A 181 -9.70 -4.72 -19.48
N LEU A 182 -10.98 -4.72 -19.12
CA LEU A 182 -11.91 -5.85 -19.22
C LEU A 182 -13.14 -5.51 -20.07
#